data_646088cfe1c53dfc64c6a303ce02171e
#
_entry.id   646088cfe1c53dfc64c6a303ce02171e
#
_cell.length_a   1.000
_cell.length_b   1.000
_cell.length_c   1.000
_cell.angle_alpha   90.00
_cell.angle_beta   90.00
_cell.angle_gamma   90.00
#
_symmetry.space_group_name_H-M   'P 1'
#
loop_
_entity.id
_entity.type
_entity.pdbx_description
1 polymer ?
#
loop_
_entity_poly.entity_id
_entity_poly.type
_entity_poly.pdbx_seq_one_letter_code
_entity_poly.pdbx_strand_id
1 'polypeptide(L)'
;MFFCVNAQVTTAILRDGRRLPADMVVVGIGARANTALFEGQLVMEKGGIKVNGKMQTSDASVYAVGDVATFPVKLLGGDARRFEHVDCARRTARHAVAAALDHPSGPAGDIDYLPFFYSRVFALSWRFYGDNAGEAVHFGDLSLSASSPPKFGAFWVSAGRIAGAFLEGGSPEEYEAIAHAVRSGAAVPYAAQLAREGLAFVVREGRSPAARGGDSDKPSSYAWHATVGVAAVVSIAALAYWYGRKAPCLVKRSF
;
A
#
# COMPACT_ATOMS: atom_id res chain seq x y z
N MET A 1 21.69 5.34 -21.96
CA MET A 1 21.52 6.45 -22.94
C MET A 1 20.65 5.93 -24.07
N PHE A 2 19.68 6.71 -24.54
CA PHE A 2 18.80 6.31 -25.65
C PHE A 2 19.06 7.18 -26.86
N PHE A 3 19.08 6.58 -28.06
CA PHE A 3 19.10 7.32 -29.31
C PHE A 3 17.71 7.33 -29.93
N CYS A 4 17.29 8.50 -30.36
CA CYS A 4 16.03 8.71 -31.07
C CYS A 4 16.29 9.29 -32.45
N VAL A 5 15.64 8.75 -33.47
CA VAL A 5 15.55 9.31 -34.80
C VAL A 5 14.08 9.71 -35.01
N ASN A 6 13.82 10.96 -35.37
CA ASN A 6 12.46 11.49 -35.53
C ASN A 6 11.56 11.26 -34.29
N ALA A 7 12.09 11.46 -33.06
CA ALA A 7 11.43 11.19 -31.79
C ALA A 7 11.10 9.71 -31.50
N GLN A 8 11.56 8.78 -32.32
CA GLN A 8 11.38 7.33 -32.13
C GLN A 8 12.67 6.71 -31.59
N VAL A 9 12.54 5.87 -30.55
CA VAL A 9 13.67 5.10 -30.01
C VAL A 9 14.10 4.06 -31.05
N THR A 10 15.40 3.96 -31.31
CA THR A 10 15.97 2.95 -32.21
C THR A 10 17.04 2.09 -31.55
N THR A 11 17.65 2.58 -30.48
CA THR A 11 18.75 1.90 -29.81
C THR A 11 18.82 2.26 -28.33
N ALA A 12 18.97 1.25 -27.48
CA ALA A 12 19.34 1.40 -26.07
C ALA A 12 20.85 1.13 -25.92
N ILE A 13 21.57 2.06 -25.28
CA ILE A 13 22.99 1.88 -24.95
C ILE A 13 23.10 1.56 -23.47
N LEU A 14 23.67 0.41 -23.16
CA LEU A 14 23.94 -0.04 -21.79
C LEU A 14 25.15 0.69 -21.20
N ARG A 15 25.32 0.57 -19.88
CA ARG A 15 26.44 1.23 -19.17
C ARG A 15 27.81 0.69 -19.60
N ASP A 16 27.88 -0.56 -20.01
CA ASP A 16 29.08 -1.24 -20.52
C ASP A 16 29.37 -0.93 -22.00
N GLY A 17 28.61 -0.06 -22.65
CA GLY A 17 28.78 0.36 -24.03
C GLY A 17 28.04 -0.53 -25.06
N ARG A 18 27.47 -1.67 -24.67
CA ARG A 18 26.68 -2.49 -25.60
C ARG A 18 25.46 -1.74 -26.16
N ARG A 19 25.17 -1.95 -27.42
CA ARG A 19 24.03 -1.34 -28.12
C ARG A 19 22.99 -2.41 -28.41
N LEU A 20 21.76 -2.17 -27.97
CA LEU A 20 20.63 -3.07 -28.19
C LEU A 20 19.60 -2.36 -29.10
N PRO A 21 19.17 -2.97 -30.22
CA PRO A 21 18.02 -2.47 -30.99
C PRO A 21 16.80 -2.40 -30.08
N ALA A 22 16.02 -1.34 -30.16
CA ALA A 22 14.82 -1.17 -29.35
C ALA A 22 13.85 -0.22 -30.04
N ASP A 23 12.62 -0.66 -30.25
CA ASP A 23 11.53 0.14 -30.79
C ASP A 23 10.72 0.81 -29.68
N MET A 24 10.79 0.26 -28.48
CA MET A 24 10.14 0.80 -27.27
C MET A 24 11.01 0.54 -26.05
N VAL A 25 10.99 1.46 -25.11
CA VAL A 25 11.59 1.29 -23.77
C VAL A 25 10.56 1.57 -22.71
N VAL A 26 10.34 0.59 -21.82
CA VAL A 26 9.48 0.74 -20.65
C VAL A 26 10.37 1.02 -19.44
N VAL A 27 10.09 2.12 -18.72
CA VAL A 27 10.89 2.59 -17.59
C VAL A 27 10.09 2.45 -16.30
N GLY A 28 10.60 1.65 -15.36
CA GLY A 28 10.00 1.44 -14.04
C GLY A 28 11.08 1.59 -12.96
N ILE A 29 11.53 2.81 -12.70
CA ILE A 29 12.68 3.12 -11.82
C ILE A 29 12.29 3.72 -10.47
N GLY A 30 11.02 3.62 -10.08
CA GLY A 30 10.48 4.21 -8.86
C GLY A 30 10.12 5.70 -9.01
N ALA A 31 9.77 6.30 -7.88
CA ALA A 31 9.35 7.70 -7.82
C ALA A 31 10.22 8.51 -6.86
N ARG A 32 10.18 9.82 -7.01
CA ARG A 32 10.76 10.79 -6.07
C ARG A 32 9.63 11.69 -5.56
N ALA A 33 9.60 11.90 -4.25
CA ALA A 33 8.62 12.82 -3.67
C ALA A 33 8.87 14.27 -4.13
N ASN A 34 7.81 14.99 -4.47
CA ASN A 34 7.89 16.39 -4.89
C ASN A 34 8.00 17.30 -3.67
N THR A 35 9.16 17.32 -3.03
CA THR A 35 9.43 18.07 -1.79
C THR A 35 10.23 19.35 -1.99
N ALA A 36 10.71 19.63 -3.21
CA ALA A 36 11.60 20.74 -3.50
C ALA A 36 11.07 22.11 -3.05
N LEU A 37 9.74 22.33 -3.08
CA LEU A 37 9.09 23.56 -2.61
C LEU A 37 9.29 23.81 -1.11
N PHE A 38 9.56 22.77 -0.33
CA PHE A 38 9.65 22.82 1.14
C PHE A 38 11.10 22.71 1.63
N GLU A 39 12.07 22.50 0.74
CA GLU A 39 13.48 22.45 1.08
C GLU A 39 13.94 23.78 1.66
N GLY A 40 14.65 23.74 2.78
CA GLY A 40 15.07 24.93 3.53
C GLY A 40 13.98 25.56 4.41
N GLN A 41 12.72 25.12 4.30
CA GLN A 41 11.60 25.56 5.14
C GLN A 41 11.24 24.51 6.19
N LEU A 42 11.24 23.22 5.81
CA LEU A 42 10.91 22.09 6.65
C LEU A 42 12.09 21.12 6.73
N VAL A 43 12.17 20.36 7.81
CA VAL A 43 13.20 19.31 7.96
C VAL A 43 12.89 18.14 7.03
N MET A 44 13.88 17.75 6.23
CA MET A 44 13.81 16.61 5.32
C MET A 44 14.48 15.39 5.91
N GLU A 45 13.94 14.20 5.63
CA GLU A 45 14.54 12.91 6.01
C GLU A 45 14.18 11.84 4.98
N LYS A 46 15.18 11.02 4.57
CA LYS A 46 15.00 9.89 3.64
C LYS A 46 14.19 10.23 2.37
N GLY A 47 14.40 11.43 1.82
CA GLY A 47 13.75 11.89 0.59
C GLY A 47 12.30 12.35 0.75
N GLY A 48 11.83 12.56 1.98
CA GLY A 48 10.51 13.09 2.32
C GLY A 48 10.59 14.20 3.36
N ILE A 49 9.46 14.79 3.69
CA ILE A 49 9.31 15.75 4.78
C ILE A 49 9.24 14.96 6.08
N LYS A 50 10.15 15.25 7.02
CA LYS A 50 10.15 14.61 8.33
C LYS A 50 8.92 15.02 9.12
N VAL A 51 8.18 14.04 9.65
CA VAL A 51 7.07 14.27 10.57
C VAL A 51 7.21 13.41 11.84
N ASN A 52 6.54 13.83 12.90
CA ASN A 52 6.39 13.03 14.11
C ASN A 52 5.27 11.98 13.95
N GLY A 53 5.01 11.20 15.00
CA GLY A 53 3.95 10.18 15.00
C GLY A 53 2.53 10.72 14.81
N LYS A 54 2.31 12.03 14.94
CA LYS A 54 1.05 12.74 14.68
C LYS A 54 0.99 13.37 13.29
N MET A 55 1.95 13.08 12.42
CA MET A 55 2.11 13.65 11.07
C MET A 55 2.45 15.14 11.04
N GLN A 56 2.87 15.73 12.15
CA GLN A 56 3.24 17.13 12.28
C GLN A 56 4.72 17.31 11.86
N THR A 57 5.02 18.33 11.09
CA THR A 57 6.37 18.65 10.60
C THR A 57 7.21 19.38 11.64
N SER A 58 8.35 19.93 11.23
CA SER A 58 9.16 20.84 12.04
C SER A 58 8.47 22.19 12.35
N ASP A 59 7.48 22.56 11.54
CA ASP A 59 6.55 23.66 11.83
C ASP A 59 5.27 23.09 12.44
N ALA A 60 4.92 23.54 13.66
CA ALA A 60 3.77 23.03 14.40
C ALA A 60 2.42 23.24 13.73
N SER A 61 2.32 24.19 12.78
CA SER A 61 1.10 24.49 12.02
C SER A 61 0.99 23.68 10.73
N VAL A 62 2.04 22.92 10.36
CA VAL A 62 2.14 22.22 9.08
C VAL A 62 2.19 20.71 9.30
N TYR A 63 1.35 19.99 8.57
CA TYR A 63 1.28 18.53 8.54
C TYR A 63 1.67 18.02 7.16
N ALA A 64 2.38 16.90 7.10
CA ALA A 64 2.67 16.20 5.85
C ALA A 64 2.17 14.76 5.93
N VAL A 65 1.54 14.27 4.85
CA VAL A 65 0.91 12.96 4.78
C VAL A 65 1.16 12.30 3.42
N GLY A 66 0.98 10.99 3.34
CA GLY A 66 1.15 10.24 2.10
C GLY A 66 2.60 10.17 1.64
N ASP A 67 2.78 10.14 0.32
CA ASP A 67 4.06 9.84 -0.34
C ASP A 67 5.19 10.81 0.00
N VAL A 68 4.86 12.03 0.42
CA VAL A 68 5.86 13.05 0.81
C VAL A 68 6.30 12.96 2.26
N ALA A 69 5.58 12.21 3.12
CA ALA A 69 5.84 12.15 4.54
C ALA A 69 6.80 11.02 4.92
N THR A 70 7.81 11.34 5.72
CA THR A 70 8.70 10.37 6.38
C THR A 70 8.39 10.38 7.88
N PHE A 71 7.88 9.26 8.40
CA PHE A 71 7.38 9.15 9.77
C PHE A 71 7.92 7.90 10.48
N PRO A 72 7.98 7.91 11.84
CA PRO A 72 8.41 6.75 12.60
C PRO A 72 7.38 5.63 12.53
N VAL A 73 7.83 4.41 12.24
CA VAL A 73 6.98 3.21 12.13
C VAL A 73 7.21 2.32 13.35
N LYS A 74 6.21 2.23 14.25
CA LYS A 74 6.31 1.45 15.49
C LYS A 74 6.70 -0.01 15.25
N LEU A 75 6.11 -0.63 14.24
CA LEU A 75 6.39 -2.02 13.87
C LEU A 75 7.87 -2.25 13.49
N LEU A 76 8.56 -1.22 13.03
CA LEU A 76 9.97 -1.24 12.63
C LEU A 76 10.89 -0.62 13.71
N GLY A 77 10.50 -0.72 14.99
CA GLY A 77 11.29 -0.19 16.09
C GLY A 77 11.38 1.35 16.14
N GLY A 78 10.46 2.05 15.47
CA GLY A 78 10.48 3.50 15.37
C GLY A 78 11.32 4.05 14.22
N ASP A 79 11.90 3.19 13.40
CA ASP A 79 12.63 3.61 12.21
C ASP A 79 11.75 4.48 11.30
N ALA A 80 12.29 5.62 10.90
CA ALA A 80 11.60 6.50 9.97
C ALA A 80 11.50 5.85 8.58
N ARG A 81 10.31 5.84 8.00
CA ARG A 81 10.03 5.30 6.66
C ARG A 81 9.13 6.25 5.87
N ARG A 82 9.23 6.16 4.57
CA ARG A 82 8.36 6.81 3.58
C ARG A 82 7.76 5.73 2.69
N PHE A 83 6.45 5.77 2.50
CA PHE A 83 5.72 4.79 1.70
C PHE A 83 4.94 5.48 0.58
N GLU A 84 4.97 4.89 -0.60
CA GLU A 84 4.28 5.35 -1.81
C GLU A 84 3.02 4.50 -2.07
N HIS A 85 2.18 4.34 -1.03
CA HIS A 85 1.02 3.45 -1.07
C HIS A 85 -0.28 4.20 -0.74
N VAL A 86 -1.33 3.90 -1.51
CA VAL A 86 -2.67 4.50 -1.33
C VAL A 86 -3.21 4.31 0.09
N ASP A 87 -3.03 3.12 0.68
CA ASP A 87 -3.47 2.86 2.06
C ASP A 87 -2.72 3.75 3.06
N CYS A 88 -1.41 3.87 2.91
CA CYS A 88 -0.59 4.76 3.73
C CYS A 88 -1.05 6.21 3.63
N ALA A 89 -1.28 6.71 2.42
CA ALA A 89 -1.73 8.08 2.21
C ALA A 89 -3.08 8.35 2.89
N ARG A 90 -4.04 7.41 2.79
CA ARG A 90 -5.35 7.53 3.43
C ARG A 90 -5.28 7.46 4.96
N ARG A 91 -4.46 6.56 5.51
CA ARG A 91 -4.33 6.40 6.97
C ARG A 91 -3.60 7.58 7.60
N THR A 92 -2.48 8.01 7.00
CA THR A 92 -1.74 9.18 7.49
C THR A 92 -2.56 10.45 7.41
N ALA A 93 -3.37 10.65 6.35
CA ALA A 93 -4.27 11.80 6.23
C ALA A 93 -5.34 11.81 7.33
N ARG A 94 -6.02 10.68 7.57
CA ARG A 94 -7.01 10.58 8.65
C ARG A 94 -6.40 10.84 10.01
N HIS A 95 -5.21 10.27 10.26
CA HIS A 95 -4.50 10.44 11.52
C HIS A 95 -4.08 11.90 11.74
N ALA A 96 -3.55 12.57 10.70
CA ALA A 96 -3.16 13.98 10.76
C ALA A 96 -4.36 14.89 11.05
N VAL A 97 -5.50 14.68 10.38
CA VAL A 97 -6.73 15.46 10.62
C VAL A 97 -7.23 15.27 12.05
N ALA A 98 -7.26 14.02 12.54
CA ALA A 98 -7.68 13.74 13.92
C ALA A 98 -6.75 14.38 14.94
N ALA A 99 -5.44 14.34 14.69
CA ALA A 99 -4.45 14.99 15.56
C ALA A 99 -4.52 16.53 15.53
N ALA A 100 -4.75 17.11 14.35
CA ALA A 100 -4.86 18.57 14.18
C ALA A 100 -6.13 19.14 14.83
N LEU A 101 -7.22 18.36 14.84
CA LEU A 101 -8.50 18.76 15.43
C LEU A 101 -8.62 18.41 16.93
N ASP A 102 -7.63 17.74 17.50
CA ASP A 102 -7.68 17.19 18.86
C ASP A 102 -8.99 16.45 19.14
N HIS A 103 -9.40 15.62 18.17
CA HIS A 103 -10.73 14.98 18.15
C HIS A 103 -10.84 13.94 19.28
N PRO A 104 -11.89 13.97 20.13
CA PRO A 104 -12.03 13.05 21.28
C PRO A 104 -12.04 11.56 20.89
N SER A 105 -12.52 11.23 19.69
CA SER A 105 -12.48 9.88 19.11
C SER A 105 -11.31 9.69 18.15
N GLY A 106 -10.39 10.67 18.08
CA GLY A 106 -9.17 10.56 17.31
C GLY A 106 -8.20 9.56 17.95
N PRO A 107 -7.23 9.04 17.19
CA PRO A 107 -6.23 8.15 17.73
C PRO A 107 -5.41 8.90 18.80
N ALA A 108 -5.45 8.42 20.04
CA ALA A 108 -4.60 8.91 21.10
C ALA A 108 -3.16 8.49 20.82
N GLY A 109 -2.30 9.45 20.48
CA GLY A 109 -0.85 9.23 20.31
C GLY A 109 -0.39 9.06 18.86
N ASP A 110 0.72 8.37 18.70
CA ASP A 110 1.40 8.21 17.42
C ASP A 110 0.73 7.17 16.53
N ILE A 111 0.82 7.40 15.23
CA ILE A 111 0.26 6.47 14.24
C ILE A 111 0.84 5.04 14.42
N ASP A 112 -0.05 4.07 14.48
CA ASP A 112 0.28 2.65 14.43
C ASP A 112 -0.04 2.09 13.04
N TYR A 113 0.94 2.19 12.14
CA TYR A 113 0.81 1.78 10.75
C TYR A 113 1.44 0.41 10.51
N LEU A 114 0.66 -0.55 10.05
CA LEU A 114 1.15 -1.77 9.43
C LEU A 114 1.42 -1.47 7.95
N PRO A 115 2.68 -1.49 7.49
CA PRO A 115 2.97 -1.29 6.07
C PRO A 115 2.20 -2.29 5.21
N PHE A 116 1.45 -1.77 4.24
CA PHE A 116 0.57 -2.56 3.41
C PHE A 116 0.51 -2.01 1.99
N PHE A 117 0.67 -2.88 1.01
CA PHE A 117 0.37 -2.59 -0.38
C PHE A 117 -0.12 -3.82 -1.14
N TYR A 118 -0.75 -3.59 -2.26
CA TYR A 118 -1.35 -4.62 -3.08
C TYR A 118 -1.23 -4.28 -4.56
N SER A 119 -1.32 -5.30 -5.39
CA SER A 119 -1.52 -5.13 -6.82
C SER A 119 -2.56 -6.10 -7.34
N ARG A 120 -3.23 -5.70 -8.40
CA ARG A 120 -4.12 -6.56 -9.17
C ARG A 120 -3.86 -6.35 -10.64
N VAL A 121 -3.46 -7.42 -11.33
CA VAL A 121 -3.20 -7.43 -12.76
C VAL A 121 -3.94 -8.60 -13.37
N PHE A 122 -4.99 -8.34 -14.15
CA PHE A 122 -5.91 -9.35 -14.68
C PHE A 122 -6.50 -10.24 -13.57
N ALA A 123 -6.22 -11.55 -13.61
CA ALA A 123 -6.67 -12.53 -12.62
C ALA A 123 -5.73 -12.65 -11.41
N LEU A 124 -4.53 -12.07 -11.48
CA LEU A 124 -3.55 -12.11 -10.40
C LEU A 124 -3.85 -11.02 -9.37
N SER A 125 -3.81 -11.37 -8.10
CA SER A 125 -4.07 -10.43 -7.01
C SER A 125 -3.23 -10.81 -5.79
N TRP A 126 -2.36 -9.91 -5.37
CA TRP A 126 -1.51 -10.16 -4.22
C TRP A 126 -1.53 -9.00 -3.23
N ARG A 127 -1.15 -9.33 -2.00
CA ARG A 127 -0.96 -8.39 -0.91
C ARG A 127 0.36 -8.62 -0.23
N PHE A 128 0.95 -7.53 0.24
CA PHE A 128 2.15 -7.53 1.06
C PHE A 128 1.88 -6.76 2.35
N TYR A 129 2.40 -7.28 3.45
CA TYR A 129 2.34 -6.65 4.77
C TYR A 129 3.72 -6.64 5.41
N GLY A 130 4.06 -5.57 6.14
CA GLY A 130 5.28 -5.47 6.95
C GLY A 130 6.50 -5.00 6.20
N ASP A 131 7.64 -5.64 6.48
CA ASP A 131 8.95 -5.35 5.89
C ASP A 131 9.54 -6.61 5.23
N ASN A 132 10.34 -6.41 4.19
CA ASN A 132 11.06 -7.48 3.48
C ASN A 132 12.46 -7.72 4.05
N ALA A 133 12.69 -7.36 5.30
CA ALA A 133 13.96 -7.59 5.99
C ALA A 133 14.04 -9.02 6.55
N GLY A 134 15.22 -9.64 6.42
CA GLY A 134 15.51 -10.98 6.93
C GLY A 134 15.50 -12.07 5.88
N GLU A 135 15.38 -13.32 6.32
CA GLU A 135 15.36 -14.49 5.45
C GLU A 135 13.98 -14.68 4.81
N ALA A 136 13.94 -14.84 3.48
CA ALA A 136 12.71 -15.11 2.76
C ALA A 136 12.40 -16.63 2.75
N VAL A 137 11.27 -17.00 3.32
CA VAL A 137 10.76 -18.38 3.37
C VAL A 137 9.57 -18.51 2.44
N HIS A 138 9.74 -19.20 1.31
CA HIS A 138 8.71 -19.37 0.29
C HIS A 138 7.79 -20.55 0.62
N PHE A 139 6.53 -20.43 0.21
CA PHE A 139 5.52 -21.49 0.34
C PHE A 139 4.52 -21.46 -0.82
N GLY A 140 3.77 -22.56 -0.98
CA GLY A 140 2.72 -22.71 -1.99
C GLY A 140 3.24 -23.22 -3.32
N ASP A 141 2.37 -23.17 -4.33
CA ASP A 141 2.65 -23.69 -5.66
C ASP A 141 2.81 -22.54 -6.67
N LEU A 142 4.00 -22.47 -7.27
CA LEU A 142 4.36 -21.53 -8.32
C LEU A 142 4.02 -22.06 -9.72
N SER A 143 3.58 -23.33 -9.83
CA SER A 143 3.27 -23.91 -11.14
C SER A 143 2.05 -23.23 -11.74
N LEU A 144 2.21 -22.71 -12.95
CA LEU A 144 1.14 -22.18 -13.77
C LEU A 144 0.37 -23.36 -14.39
N SER A 145 -0.54 -23.97 -13.63
CA SER A 145 -1.46 -24.95 -14.16
C SER A 145 -2.67 -24.22 -14.75
N ALA A 146 -3.06 -24.58 -15.96
CA ALA A 146 -4.24 -24.04 -16.63
C ALA A 146 -5.56 -24.30 -15.88
N SER A 147 -5.55 -25.22 -14.90
CA SER A 147 -6.73 -25.64 -14.13
C SER A 147 -6.94 -24.91 -12.80
N SER A 148 -5.94 -24.18 -12.28
CA SER A 148 -6.07 -23.48 -11.02
C SER A 148 -5.23 -22.20 -11.00
N PRO A 149 -5.76 -21.08 -10.47
CA PRO A 149 -4.95 -19.89 -10.25
C PRO A 149 -3.77 -20.19 -9.32
N PRO A 150 -2.58 -19.61 -9.56
CA PRO A 150 -1.44 -19.80 -8.69
C PRO A 150 -1.75 -19.28 -7.28
N LYS A 151 -1.32 -20.04 -6.27
CA LYS A 151 -1.42 -19.65 -4.87
C LYS A 151 -0.10 -19.90 -4.18
N PHE A 152 0.64 -18.84 -3.96
CA PHE A 152 1.98 -18.89 -3.36
C PHE A 152 2.27 -17.64 -2.57
N GLY A 153 3.29 -17.70 -1.74
CA GLY A 153 3.71 -16.56 -0.96
C GLY A 153 5.11 -16.68 -0.41
N ALA A 154 5.48 -15.68 0.37
CA ALA A 154 6.72 -15.65 1.12
C ALA A 154 6.50 -14.98 2.48
N PHE A 155 7.18 -15.49 3.49
CA PHE A 155 7.35 -14.82 4.76
C PHE A 155 8.80 -14.33 4.87
N TRP A 156 8.98 -13.12 5.39
CA TRP A 156 10.30 -12.62 5.78
C TRP A 156 10.45 -12.81 7.28
N VAL A 157 11.50 -13.54 7.66
CA VAL A 157 11.79 -13.88 9.05
C VAL A 157 13.05 -13.13 9.49
N SER A 158 12.88 -12.28 10.49
CA SER A 158 13.97 -11.52 11.10
C SER A 158 13.98 -11.78 12.61
N ALA A 159 15.15 -12.10 13.15
CA ALA A 159 15.34 -12.44 14.57
C ALA A 159 14.33 -13.50 15.08
N GLY A 160 14.04 -14.53 14.26
CA GLY A 160 13.10 -15.60 14.61
C GLY A 160 11.63 -15.18 14.65
N ARG A 161 11.26 -14.06 14.05
CA ARG A 161 9.88 -13.55 13.99
C ARG A 161 9.49 -13.16 12.57
N ILE A 162 8.20 -13.26 12.25
CA ILE A 162 7.66 -12.81 10.97
C ILE A 162 7.68 -11.28 10.95
N ALA A 163 8.53 -10.71 10.08
CA ALA A 163 8.66 -9.28 9.84
C ALA A 163 7.80 -8.81 8.66
N GLY A 164 7.56 -9.69 7.69
CA GLY A 164 6.72 -9.39 6.53
C GLY A 164 6.14 -10.63 5.89
N ALA A 165 5.11 -10.43 5.07
CA ALA A 165 4.43 -11.50 4.35
C ALA A 165 3.89 -11.03 3.01
N PHE A 166 4.06 -11.85 2.00
CA PHE A 166 3.48 -11.72 0.66
C PHE A 166 2.59 -12.92 0.37
N LEU A 167 1.44 -12.69 -0.24
CA LEU A 167 0.55 -13.76 -0.69
C LEU A 167 -0.14 -13.39 -2.00
N GLU A 168 0.02 -14.23 -3.01
CA GLU A 168 -0.76 -14.26 -4.26
C GLU A 168 -1.95 -15.21 -4.09
N GLY A 169 -3.13 -14.79 -4.57
CA GLY A 169 -4.32 -15.66 -4.64
C GLY A 169 -4.94 -16.00 -3.29
N GLY A 170 -4.71 -15.19 -2.25
CA GLY A 170 -5.27 -15.41 -0.92
C GLY A 170 -6.75 -15.06 -0.80
N SER A 171 -7.47 -15.77 0.10
CA SER A 171 -8.79 -15.37 0.56
C SER A 171 -8.71 -14.18 1.55
N PRO A 172 -9.84 -13.46 1.80
CA PRO A 172 -9.86 -12.41 2.81
C PRO A 172 -9.33 -12.85 4.17
N GLU A 173 -9.73 -14.04 4.63
CA GLU A 173 -9.33 -14.62 5.92
C GLU A 173 -7.84 -14.95 5.98
N GLU A 174 -7.27 -15.41 4.86
CA GLU A 174 -5.83 -15.66 4.75
C GLU A 174 -5.01 -14.38 4.75
N TYR A 175 -5.50 -13.33 4.09
CA TYR A 175 -4.88 -12.00 4.15
C TYR A 175 -4.93 -11.40 5.56
N GLU A 176 -6.02 -11.60 6.30
CA GLU A 176 -6.11 -11.18 7.70
C GLU A 176 -5.14 -11.97 8.57
N ALA A 177 -5.02 -13.29 8.36
CA ALA A 177 -4.10 -14.13 9.11
C ALA A 177 -2.64 -13.73 8.93
N ILE A 178 -2.19 -13.44 7.68
CA ILE A 178 -0.82 -12.98 7.45
C ILE A 178 -0.59 -11.57 7.99
N ALA A 179 -1.58 -10.67 7.88
CA ALA A 179 -1.49 -9.33 8.45
C ALA A 179 -1.35 -9.38 9.98
N HIS A 180 -2.13 -10.24 10.63
CA HIS A 180 -2.05 -10.46 12.07
C HIS A 180 -0.69 -11.05 12.49
N ALA A 181 -0.19 -12.07 11.76
CA ALA A 181 1.10 -12.69 12.05
C ALA A 181 2.26 -11.69 11.95
N VAL A 182 2.23 -10.80 10.94
CA VAL A 182 3.22 -9.71 10.80
C VAL A 182 3.08 -8.70 11.93
N ARG A 183 1.86 -8.23 12.24
CA ARG A 183 1.63 -7.23 13.29
C ARG A 183 2.06 -7.73 14.67
N SER A 184 1.79 -9.00 14.99
CA SER A 184 2.19 -9.62 16.26
C SER A 184 3.67 -10.03 16.29
N GLY A 185 4.35 -10.02 15.15
CA GLY A 185 5.69 -10.58 15.03
C GLY A 185 5.71 -12.06 15.45
N ALA A 186 4.82 -12.88 14.85
CA ALA A 186 4.66 -14.28 15.22
C ALA A 186 6.01 -15.01 15.24
N ALA A 187 6.27 -15.75 16.32
CA ALA A 187 7.53 -16.47 16.50
C ALA A 187 7.66 -17.64 15.51
N VAL A 188 8.84 -17.78 14.91
CA VAL A 188 9.17 -18.85 13.98
C VAL A 188 10.35 -19.66 14.55
N PRO A 189 10.09 -20.73 15.31
CA PRO A 189 11.16 -21.54 15.86
C PRO A 189 12.03 -22.20 14.80
N TYR A 190 11.42 -22.63 13.68
CA TYR A 190 12.11 -23.33 12.59
C TYR A 190 11.58 -22.86 11.22
N ALA A 191 12.43 -22.25 10.40
CA ALA A 191 12.09 -21.80 9.05
C ALA A 191 11.60 -22.93 8.14
N ALA A 192 12.15 -24.14 8.28
CA ALA A 192 11.72 -25.33 7.54
C ALA A 192 10.27 -25.75 7.86
N GLN A 193 9.80 -25.53 9.10
CA GLN A 193 8.39 -25.75 9.45
C GLN A 193 7.50 -24.73 8.77
N LEU A 194 7.89 -23.45 8.80
CA LEU A 194 7.16 -22.36 8.14
C LEU A 194 7.05 -22.60 6.63
N ALA A 195 8.13 -23.03 5.97
CA ALA A 195 8.12 -23.37 4.54
C ALA A 195 7.15 -24.50 4.20
N ARG A 196 7.11 -25.55 5.05
CA ARG A 196 6.25 -26.72 4.83
C ARG A 196 4.78 -26.42 5.12
N GLU A 197 4.48 -25.71 6.19
CA GLU A 197 3.11 -25.44 6.63
C GLU A 197 2.51 -24.20 5.96
N GLY A 198 3.34 -23.24 5.56
CA GLY A 198 2.90 -22.04 4.86
C GLY A 198 1.78 -21.29 5.60
N LEU A 199 0.66 -21.09 4.92
CA LEU A 199 -0.52 -20.40 5.48
C LEU A 199 -1.10 -21.12 6.70
N ALA A 200 -1.04 -22.44 6.76
CA ALA A 200 -1.60 -23.20 7.90
C ALA A 200 -0.88 -22.84 9.21
N PHE A 201 0.42 -22.50 9.14
CA PHE A 201 1.18 -22.02 10.30
C PHE A 201 0.56 -20.76 10.89
N VAL A 202 0.38 -19.71 10.08
CA VAL A 202 -0.12 -18.42 10.56
C VAL A 202 -1.60 -18.45 10.93
N VAL A 203 -2.42 -19.25 10.25
CA VAL A 203 -3.84 -19.44 10.60
C VAL A 203 -3.99 -20.12 11.96
N ARG A 204 -3.13 -21.08 12.27
CA ARG A 204 -3.10 -21.73 13.59
C ARG A 204 -2.67 -20.76 14.68
N GLU A 205 -1.60 -20.00 14.47
CA GLU A 205 -1.11 -19.00 15.42
C GLU A 205 -2.16 -17.91 15.70
N GLY A 206 -2.89 -17.42 14.69
CA GLY A 206 -3.95 -16.46 14.85
C GLY A 206 -5.19 -16.95 15.62
N ARG A 207 -5.37 -18.29 15.74
CA ARG A 207 -6.45 -18.92 16.52
C ARG A 207 -6.06 -19.19 17.98
N SER A 208 -4.80 -19.05 18.33
CA SER A 208 -4.32 -19.29 19.69
C SER A 208 -4.95 -18.30 20.69
N PRO A 209 -5.37 -18.71 21.90
CA PRO A 209 -6.00 -17.84 22.90
C PRO A 209 -5.15 -16.64 23.32
N ALA A 210 -3.83 -16.75 23.21
CA ALA A 210 -2.90 -15.65 23.51
C ALA A 210 -3.01 -14.47 22.52
N ALA A 211 -3.59 -14.67 21.34
CA ALA A 211 -3.73 -13.64 20.31
C ALA A 211 -4.99 -12.77 20.49
N ARG A 212 -5.90 -13.08 21.41
CA ARG A 212 -7.19 -12.38 21.60
C ARG A 212 -7.12 -11.10 22.46
N GLY A 213 -5.94 -10.72 22.90
CA GLY A 213 -5.73 -9.54 23.76
C GLY A 213 -5.42 -8.22 23.04
N GLY A 214 -5.45 -8.18 21.72
CA GLY A 214 -5.24 -6.98 20.91
C GLY A 214 -6.55 -6.49 20.32
N ASP A 215 -6.82 -5.24 20.57
CA ASP A 215 -7.93 -4.39 20.19
C ASP A 215 -8.64 -4.81 18.89
N SER A 216 -9.94 -5.05 19.00
CA SER A 216 -10.80 -5.37 17.88
C SER A 216 -11.03 -4.11 17.04
N ASP A 217 -10.16 -3.81 16.11
CA ASP A 217 -10.49 -3.00 14.95
C ASP A 217 -11.55 -3.76 14.15
N LYS A 218 -12.80 -3.46 14.45
CA LYS A 218 -13.95 -3.94 13.66
C LYS A 218 -13.69 -3.60 12.21
N PRO A 219 -13.90 -4.52 11.26
CA PRO A 219 -13.78 -4.19 9.86
C PRO A 219 -14.69 -2.99 9.60
N SER A 220 -14.06 -1.87 9.29
CA SER A 220 -14.74 -0.65 8.90
C SER A 220 -15.72 -1.00 7.78
N SER A 221 -16.96 -0.61 7.93
CA SER A 221 -18.11 -0.87 7.09
C SER A 221 -17.97 -0.32 5.65
N TYR A 222 -16.90 -0.67 4.96
CA TYR A 222 -16.66 -0.28 3.57
C TYR A 222 -17.73 -0.82 2.61
N ALA A 223 -18.40 -1.93 2.95
CA ALA A 223 -19.51 -2.47 2.17
C ALA A 223 -20.70 -1.48 2.11
N TRP A 224 -20.98 -0.78 3.22
CA TRP A 224 -22.06 0.21 3.27
C TRP A 224 -21.74 1.47 2.43
N HIS A 225 -20.51 1.97 2.50
CA HIS A 225 -20.13 3.17 1.74
C HIS A 225 -19.99 2.90 0.24
N ALA A 226 -19.59 1.70 -0.17
CA ALA A 226 -19.56 1.30 -1.57
C ALA A 226 -20.97 1.23 -2.18
N THR A 227 -21.94 0.67 -1.46
CA THR A 227 -23.33 0.60 -1.91
C THR A 227 -24.01 1.96 -1.96
N VAL A 228 -23.78 2.84 -0.98
CA VAL A 228 -24.29 4.22 -0.99
C VAL A 228 -23.63 5.04 -2.08
N GLY A 229 -22.32 4.89 -2.31
CA GLY A 229 -21.59 5.59 -3.38
C GLY A 229 -22.09 5.19 -4.78
N VAL A 230 -22.31 3.91 -5.04
CA VAL A 230 -22.84 3.41 -6.31
C VAL A 230 -24.29 3.89 -6.51
N ALA A 231 -25.14 3.83 -5.48
CA ALA A 231 -26.50 4.32 -5.55
C ALA A 231 -26.56 5.83 -5.84
N ALA A 232 -25.70 6.63 -5.24
CA ALA A 232 -25.61 8.08 -5.50
C ALA A 232 -25.18 8.38 -6.94
N VAL A 233 -24.17 7.68 -7.46
CA VAL A 233 -23.70 7.86 -8.86
C VAL A 233 -24.78 7.45 -9.86
N VAL A 234 -25.48 6.34 -9.63
CA VAL A 234 -26.59 5.89 -10.49
C VAL A 234 -27.75 6.89 -10.44
N SER A 235 -28.08 7.43 -9.26
CA SER A 235 -29.14 8.43 -9.10
C SER A 235 -28.79 9.76 -9.80
N ILE A 236 -27.55 10.23 -9.71
CA ILE A 236 -27.08 11.44 -10.39
C ILE A 236 -27.08 11.22 -11.91
N ALA A 237 -26.63 10.07 -12.40
CA ALA A 237 -26.65 9.74 -13.81
C ALA A 237 -28.08 9.64 -14.37
N ALA A 238 -29.01 9.04 -13.62
CA ALA A 238 -30.41 8.97 -13.98
C ALA A 238 -31.08 10.35 -14.02
N LEU A 239 -30.79 11.22 -13.03
CA LEU A 239 -31.26 12.61 -12.99
C LEU A 239 -30.68 13.43 -14.16
N ALA A 240 -29.39 13.31 -14.45
CA ALA A 240 -28.76 14.01 -15.57
C ALA A 240 -29.34 13.54 -16.92
N TYR A 241 -29.57 12.24 -17.09
CA TYR A 241 -30.23 11.68 -18.25
C TYR A 241 -31.67 12.18 -18.42
N TRP A 242 -32.45 12.21 -17.32
CA TRP A 242 -33.83 12.68 -17.31
C TRP A 242 -33.93 14.18 -17.60
N TYR A 243 -33.06 15.01 -17.00
CA TYR A 243 -32.99 16.45 -17.27
C TYR A 243 -32.52 16.75 -18.68
N GLY A 244 -31.51 16.03 -19.20
CA GLY A 244 -31.03 16.19 -20.57
C GLY A 244 -32.08 15.87 -21.63
N ARG A 245 -33.04 15.00 -21.33
CA ARG A 245 -34.17 14.68 -22.23
C ARG A 245 -35.30 15.69 -22.18
N LYS A 246 -35.43 16.48 -21.11
CA LYS A 246 -36.52 17.48 -20.94
C LYS A 246 -36.09 18.90 -21.23
N ALA A 247 -34.80 19.19 -21.34
CA ALA A 247 -34.32 20.52 -21.72
C ALA A 247 -34.38 20.69 -23.24
N PRO A 248 -35.23 21.60 -23.78
CA PRO A 248 -35.20 21.89 -25.20
C PRO A 248 -33.87 22.58 -25.55
N CYS A 249 -33.25 22.15 -26.63
CA CYS A 249 -32.02 22.74 -27.20
C CYS A 249 -32.18 24.25 -27.39
N LEU A 250 -31.56 25.01 -26.51
CA LEU A 250 -31.26 26.42 -26.72
C LEU A 250 -29.80 26.57 -27.08
N VAL A 251 -29.41 26.11 -28.26
CA VAL A 251 -28.17 26.57 -28.92
C VAL A 251 -28.53 27.84 -29.68
N LYS A 252 -28.36 29.00 -29.08
CA LYS A 252 -28.21 30.25 -29.81
C LYS A 252 -26.78 30.33 -30.37
N ARG A 253 -26.66 30.15 -31.69
CA ARG A 253 -25.52 30.67 -32.46
C ARG A 253 -25.46 32.16 -32.28
N SER A 254 -24.30 32.69 -31.91
CA SER A 254 -23.92 34.05 -32.15
C SER A 254 -22.50 34.07 -32.66
N PHE A 255 -22.34 34.74 -33.77
CA PHE A 255 -21.21 35.08 -34.62
C PHE A 255 -19.87 35.25 -33.94
#